data_e3d504493526660b6986c999a850f4c5
#
_entry.id   e3d504493526660b6986c999a850f4c5
#
_cell.length_a   1.000
_cell.length_b   1.000
_cell.length_c   1.000
_cell.angle_alpha   90.00
_cell.angle_beta   90.00
_cell.angle_gamma   90.00
#
_symmetry.space_group_name_H-M   'P 1'
#
loop_
_entity.id
_entity.type
_entity.pdbx_description
1 polymer ?
#
loop_
_entity_poly.entity_id
_entity_poly.type
_entity_poly.pdbx_seq_one_letter_code
_entity_poly.pdbx_strand_id
1 'polypeptide(L)'
;MPVYGNKNAFVGLVIELRAIGPVPIIIGQGICGLVGTSNRGPTSEAVPIGMPSTGTRLYHSGDLKEAIELAFQQGCPVIYAVRVLGKGNKKASKKVKDGATTPSEVGTFYAASEGIWGNSVIITIEDGEFKATDVEIFAGDGTAGPYALKVCDIIESPRNYVKVNGIPRTIVYNSGDLGEGKVYVDKVNGTITFYEGEEPTTAQTISVYVKYMTRTVTLTDNEMTETYRNIRDLIDLQARLRTSALANFVPKAGALHLPANSTFALEDGSDGQEIVTDDWEEALYLLGNTIAPTTVAITSYEVEPSSYDLIPVLDGFVTWMANRFQPCIGFVSARENESVANLLDLAAGYNNRLLVIEGNGWDQSNPRKNLAVAHAAKEAAVALGESTALAMNSLNGVRDLLVTFNQDEMDALTRGGINVFMKQRGIKPYVSITTATDWQFMRCVDNRTINWIITALDYVCKQFYHQRRTPEVLTALKASIEGILDEQVILGNVERYHVEVMPNEIDVNRVDVELLVQNIGHIERVRVVFGVGVLPKE
;
A
#
# COMPACT_ATOMS: atom_id res chain seq x y z
N MET A 1 13.00 18.52 27.52
CA MET A 1 12.86 20.00 27.53
C MET A 1 13.79 20.54 28.63
N PRO A 2 14.65 21.52 28.37
CA PRO A 2 15.43 22.11 29.43
C PRO A 2 14.52 22.95 30.34
N VAL A 3 14.58 22.65 31.64
CA VAL A 3 13.85 23.35 32.68
C VAL A 3 14.91 24.01 33.57
N TYR A 4 14.82 25.32 33.71
CA TYR A 4 15.72 26.09 34.55
C TYR A 4 14.96 26.57 35.81
N GLY A 5 15.55 26.36 36.97
CA GLY A 5 14.96 26.66 38.26
C GLY A 5 14.42 25.42 38.99
N ASN A 6 14.09 25.59 40.27
CA ASN A 6 13.58 24.50 41.09
C ASN A 6 12.04 24.52 41.04
N LYS A 7 11.45 23.54 40.38
CA LYS A 7 9.97 23.38 40.27
C LYS A 7 9.24 23.24 41.59
N ASN A 8 9.94 22.91 42.65
CA ASN A 8 9.38 22.67 44.00
C ASN A 8 9.63 23.85 44.97
N ALA A 9 10.20 24.96 44.48
CA ALA A 9 10.44 26.12 45.34
C ALA A 9 9.11 26.87 45.57
N PHE A 10 8.84 27.19 46.86
CA PHE A 10 7.68 28.01 47.24
C PHE A 10 7.77 29.46 46.72
N VAL A 11 8.99 29.95 46.51
CA VAL A 11 9.27 31.25 45.90
C VAL A 11 10.49 31.10 44.98
N GLY A 12 10.32 31.38 43.70
CA GLY A 12 11.42 31.30 42.71
C GLY A 12 10.91 31.43 41.28
N LEU A 13 11.82 31.72 40.37
CA LEU A 13 11.56 31.77 38.92
C LEU A 13 11.80 30.40 38.32
N VAL A 14 10.80 29.84 37.64
CA VAL A 14 10.91 28.64 36.80
C VAL A 14 10.72 29.06 35.36
N ILE A 15 11.72 28.85 34.53
CA ILE A 15 11.66 29.09 33.09
C ILE A 15 11.53 27.74 32.39
N GLU A 16 10.39 27.48 31.81
CA GLU A 16 10.20 26.40 30.85
C GLU A 16 10.39 26.94 29.43
N LEU A 17 11.49 26.55 28.80
CA LEU A 17 11.65 26.80 27.37
C LEU A 17 10.80 25.81 26.60
N ARG A 18 9.62 26.26 26.17
CA ARG A 18 8.85 25.55 25.14
C ARG A 18 9.31 26.05 23.79
N ALA A 19 9.76 25.15 22.94
CA ALA A 19 9.87 25.44 21.52
C ALA A 19 8.46 25.67 20.98
N ILE A 20 8.04 26.93 20.90
CA ILE A 20 6.88 27.36 20.13
C ILE A 20 7.43 27.65 18.73
N GLY A 21 7.91 26.62 18.07
CA GLY A 21 8.17 26.64 16.63
C GLY A 21 6.97 26.01 15.91
N PRO A 22 6.73 26.36 14.66
CA PRO A 22 5.77 25.60 13.86
C PRO A 22 6.14 24.13 13.96
N VAL A 23 5.19 23.30 14.34
CA VAL A 23 5.36 21.85 14.27
C VAL A 23 5.64 21.56 12.81
N PRO A 24 6.76 20.92 12.45
CA PRO A 24 7.04 20.63 11.04
C PRO A 24 5.85 19.84 10.50
N ILE A 25 5.15 20.43 9.55
CA ILE A 25 4.02 19.80 8.88
C ILE A 25 4.62 18.82 7.90
N ILE A 26 4.68 17.56 8.27
CA ILE A 26 5.05 16.47 7.36
C ILE A 26 3.81 16.20 6.50
N ILE A 27 3.62 16.99 5.47
CA ILE A 27 2.70 16.66 4.39
C ILE A 27 3.43 15.64 3.53
N GLY A 28 2.80 14.50 3.28
CA GLY A 28 3.36 13.42 2.48
C GLY A 28 3.69 13.91 1.07
N GLN A 29 4.92 14.40 0.89
CA GLN A 29 5.49 14.68 -0.44
C GLN A 29 6.04 13.39 -1.03
N GLY A 30 5.92 13.23 -2.34
CA GLY A 30 6.51 12.09 -3.03
C GLY A 30 5.69 10.80 -2.97
N ILE A 31 4.39 10.87 -2.74
CA ILE A 31 3.52 9.70 -2.76
C ILE A 31 2.77 9.65 -4.09
N CYS A 32 3.00 8.57 -4.85
CA CYS A 32 2.26 8.27 -6.07
C CYS A 32 1.26 7.15 -5.83
N GLY A 33 -0.02 7.39 -6.09
CA GLY A 33 -1.06 6.39 -6.10
C GLY A 33 -1.20 5.75 -7.48
N LEU A 34 -1.22 4.43 -7.55
CA LEU A 34 -1.41 3.68 -8.79
C LEU A 34 -2.64 2.78 -8.66
N VAL A 35 -3.53 2.88 -9.62
CA VAL A 35 -4.71 2.01 -9.70
C VAL A 35 -4.69 1.29 -11.04
N GLY A 36 -4.75 -0.05 -11.00
CA GLY A 36 -4.60 -0.85 -12.21
C GLY A 36 -4.91 -2.32 -12.04
N THR A 37 -4.84 -3.06 -13.14
CA THR A 37 -5.08 -4.50 -13.19
C THR A 37 -3.79 -5.28 -13.09
N SER A 38 -3.86 -6.46 -12.49
CA SER A 38 -2.76 -7.43 -12.44
C SER A 38 -3.32 -8.84 -12.25
N ASN A 39 -2.52 -9.85 -12.57
CA ASN A 39 -2.97 -11.22 -12.44
C ASN A 39 -3.12 -11.68 -10.97
N ARG A 40 -2.39 -11.08 -10.03
CA ARG A 40 -2.50 -11.35 -8.59
C ARG A 40 -2.22 -10.10 -7.76
N GLY A 41 -2.39 -10.18 -6.47
CA GLY A 41 -2.23 -9.09 -5.50
C GLY A 41 -3.54 -8.72 -4.81
N PRO A 42 -3.49 -8.10 -3.63
CA PRO A 42 -4.68 -7.75 -2.87
C PRO A 42 -5.54 -6.71 -3.59
N THR A 43 -6.87 -6.86 -3.47
CA THR A 43 -7.87 -5.96 -4.06
C THR A 43 -8.58 -5.10 -3.02
N SER A 44 -8.52 -5.50 -1.75
CA SER A 44 -9.28 -4.86 -0.66
C SER A 44 -8.47 -3.83 0.14
N GLU A 45 -7.24 -3.55 -0.26
CA GLU A 45 -6.36 -2.61 0.44
C GLU A 45 -5.44 -1.87 -0.52
N ALA A 46 -5.08 -0.63 -0.17
CA ALA A 46 -4.04 0.12 -0.84
C ALA A 46 -2.68 -0.27 -0.22
N VAL A 47 -1.84 -0.92 -1.01
CA VAL A 47 -0.58 -1.50 -0.54
C VAL A 47 0.57 -0.53 -0.70
N PRO A 48 1.30 -0.19 0.38
CA PRO A 48 2.52 0.60 0.26
C PRO A 48 3.65 -0.25 -0.33
N ILE A 49 4.25 0.24 -1.40
CA ILE A 49 5.37 -0.39 -2.10
C ILE A 49 6.61 0.48 -1.90
N GLY A 50 7.55 0.01 -1.09
CA GLY A 50 8.81 0.72 -0.82
C GLY A 50 9.97 0.29 -1.72
N MET A 51 9.84 -0.84 -2.43
CA MET A 51 10.87 -1.39 -3.32
C MET A 51 10.26 -2.07 -4.55
N PRO A 52 10.90 -1.99 -5.73
CA PRO A 52 10.41 -2.63 -6.95
C PRO A 52 10.16 -4.13 -6.79
N SER A 53 11.06 -4.85 -6.12
CA SER A 53 10.94 -6.29 -5.87
C SER A 53 9.69 -6.68 -5.08
N THR A 54 9.22 -5.82 -4.18
CA THR A 54 7.95 -6.05 -3.46
C THR A 54 6.77 -5.97 -4.42
N GLY A 55 6.75 -4.98 -5.31
CA GLY A 55 5.71 -4.84 -6.34
C GLY A 55 5.67 -6.04 -7.28
N THR A 56 6.82 -6.44 -7.82
CA THR A 56 6.94 -7.62 -8.70
C THR A 56 6.47 -8.90 -8.00
N ARG A 57 6.83 -9.10 -6.74
CA ARG A 57 6.42 -10.28 -5.96
C ARG A 57 4.92 -10.32 -5.71
N LEU A 58 4.29 -9.16 -5.41
CA LEU A 58 2.87 -9.11 -5.08
C LEU A 58 1.97 -9.13 -6.31
N TYR A 59 2.30 -8.36 -7.35
CA TYR A 59 1.43 -8.17 -8.52
C TYR A 59 1.82 -9.01 -9.74
N HIS A 60 3.05 -9.49 -9.76
CA HIS A 60 3.64 -10.43 -10.70
C HIS A 60 3.60 -9.99 -12.17
N SER A 61 2.43 -9.87 -12.79
CA SER A 61 2.24 -9.43 -14.18
C SER A 61 0.99 -8.57 -14.36
N GLY A 62 0.88 -7.87 -15.47
CA GLY A 62 -0.21 -6.97 -15.80
C GLY A 62 0.19 -5.50 -15.72
N ASP A 63 -0.77 -4.62 -16.04
CA ASP A 63 -0.54 -3.19 -16.17
C ASP A 63 -0.03 -2.54 -14.88
N LEU A 64 -0.59 -2.94 -13.73
CA LEU A 64 -0.18 -2.39 -12.43
C LEU A 64 1.27 -2.74 -12.06
N LYS A 65 1.74 -3.96 -12.38
CA LYS A 65 3.13 -4.36 -12.15
C LYS A 65 4.11 -3.51 -12.99
N GLU A 66 3.81 -3.35 -14.29
CA GLU A 66 4.63 -2.51 -15.18
C GLU A 66 4.62 -1.04 -14.72
N ALA A 67 3.47 -0.55 -14.26
CA ALA A 67 3.32 0.78 -13.71
C ALA A 67 4.17 1.01 -12.44
N ILE A 68 4.19 0.06 -11.52
CA ILE A 68 5.01 0.12 -10.31
C ILE A 68 6.51 0.18 -10.67
N GLU A 69 6.97 -0.66 -11.58
CA GLU A 69 8.36 -0.65 -12.03
C GLU A 69 8.73 0.67 -12.71
N LEU A 70 7.86 1.17 -13.59
CA LEU A 70 8.05 2.44 -14.28
C LEU A 70 8.09 3.62 -13.30
N ALA A 71 7.23 3.62 -12.29
CA ALA A 71 7.18 4.66 -11.27
C ALA A 71 8.47 4.71 -10.42
N PHE A 72 9.02 3.57 -10.02
CA PHE A 72 10.31 3.53 -9.33
C PHE A 72 11.47 4.03 -10.21
N GLN A 73 11.42 3.77 -11.52
CA GLN A 73 12.42 4.28 -12.45
C GLN A 73 12.44 5.82 -12.52
N GLN A 74 11.30 6.48 -12.18
CA GLN A 74 11.24 7.94 -12.08
C GLN A 74 11.83 8.49 -10.77
N GLY A 75 12.20 7.63 -9.84
CA GLY A 75 12.70 8.01 -8.51
C GLY A 75 11.60 8.31 -7.51
N CYS A 76 10.37 7.87 -7.75
CA CYS A 76 9.28 8.01 -6.79
C CYS A 76 9.59 7.23 -5.51
N PRO A 77 9.64 7.87 -4.31
CA PRO A 77 10.10 7.21 -3.11
C PRO A 77 9.06 6.27 -2.50
N VAL A 78 7.79 6.58 -2.65
CA VAL A 78 6.68 5.80 -2.06
C VAL A 78 5.54 5.68 -3.07
N ILE A 79 5.15 4.43 -3.34
CA ILE A 79 4.03 4.11 -4.20
C ILE A 79 2.97 3.41 -3.35
N TYR A 80 1.71 3.80 -3.54
CA TYR A 80 0.57 3.04 -3.06
C TYR A 80 -0.16 2.45 -4.26
N ALA A 81 -0.33 1.15 -4.27
CA ALA A 81 -0.93 0.43 -5.37
C ALA A 81 -2.26 -0.21 -4.95
N VAL A 82 -3.28 -0.09 -5.79
CA VAL A 82 -4.58 -0.76 -5.65
C VAL A 82 -4.85 -1.56 -6.91
N ARG A 83 -5.12 -2.85 -6.72
CA ARG A 83 -5.51 -3.73 -7.81
C ARG A 83 -7.01 -3.64 -8.04
N VAL A 84 -7.40 -3.48 -9.30
CA VAL A 84 -8.80 -3.57 -9.73
C VAL A 84 -9.13 -5.00 -10.15
N LEU A 85 -10.29 -5.50 -9.72
CA LEU A 85 -10.81 -6.81 -10.10
C LEU A 85 -12.34 -6.76 -10.05
N GLY A 86 -13.00 -7.57 -10.88
CA GLY A 86 -14.45 -7.56 -11.00
C GLY A 86 -15.18 -8.00 -9.71
N LYS A 87 -16.40 -7.54 -9.54
CA LYS A 87 -17.24 -7.90 -8.38
C LYS A 87 -17.47 -9.40 -8.27
N GLY A 88 -17.49 -9.91 -7.04
CA GLY A 88 -17.68 -11.35 -6.79
C GLY A 88 -16.42 -12.18 -6.95
N ASN A 89 -15.24 -11.54 -7.03
CA ASN A 89 -13.95 -12.22 -6.98
C ASN A 89 -13.77 -13.04 -5.69
N LYS A 90 -12.98 -14.10 -5.77
CA LYS A 90 -12.76 -15.03 -4.65
C LYS A 90 -11.34 -15.55 -4.62
N LYS A 91 -10.83 -15.76 -3.41
CA LYS A 91 -9.59 -16.49 -3.19
C LYS A 91 -9.80 -17.98 -3.43
N ALA A 92 -8.87 -18.62 -4.12
CA ALA A 92 -8.80 -20.07 -4.13
C ALA A 92 -8.55 -20.59 -2.72
N SER A 93 -9.14 -21.72 -2.36
CA SER A 93 -9.00 -22.27 -1.02
C SER A 93 -9.03 -23.78 -1.01
N LYS A 94 -8.49 -24.40 0.08
CA LYS A 94 -8.60 -25.84 0.32
C LYS A 94 -8.60 -26.12 1.81
N LYS A 95 -9.61 -26.85 2.27
CA LYS A 95 -9.67 -27.39 3.62
C LYS A 95 -8.77 -28.60 3.75
N VAL A 96 -8.02 -28.67 4.85
CA VAL A 96 -7.11 -29.78 5.13
C VAL A 96 -7.46 -30.46 6.45
N LYS A 97 -7.10 -31.74 6.52
CA LYS A 97 -7.36 -32.59 7.67
C LYS A 97 -6.04 -33.08 8.27
N ASP A 98 -6.09 -33.47 9.54
CA ASP A 98 -5.00 -34.16 10.22
C ASP A 98 -4.81 -35.61 9.75
N GLY A 99 -3.75 -36.25 10.22
CA GLY A 99 -3.45 -37.65 9.97
C GLY A 99 -4.03 -38.62 10.99
N ALA A 100 -4.99 -38.18 11.84
CA ALA A 100 -5.62 -39.03 12.83
C ALA A 100 -6.39 -40.19 12.22
N THR A 101 -6.62 -41.24 12.98
CA THR A 101 -7.40 -42.41 12.55
C THR A 101 -8.81 -42.01 12.07
N THR A 102 -9.41 -41.00 12.69
CA THR A 102 -10.61 -40.31 12.20
C THR A 102 -10.22 -38.88 11.83
N PRO A 103 -9.94 -38.62 10.53
CA PRO A 103 -9.39 -37.34 10.09
C PRO A 103 -10.33 -36.18 10.34
N SER A 104 -9.87 -35.18 11.11
CA SER A 104 -10.58 -33.95 11.44
C SER A 104 -10.03 -32.77 10.65
N GLU A 105 -10.90 -31.82 10.28
CA GLU A 105 -10.50 -30.57 9.65
C GLU A 105 -9.65 -29.74 10.63
N VAL A 106 -8.43 -29.37 10.21
CA VAL A 106 -7.49 -28.60 11.05
C VAL A 106 -7.34 -27.15 10.62
N GLY A 107 -7.79 -26.81 9.42
CA GLY A 107 -7.74 -25.46 8.89
C GLY A 107 -7.97 -25.41 7.39
N THR A 108 -7.79 -24.19 6.85
CA THR A 108 -7.98 -23.91 5.42
C THR A 108 -6.80 -23.12 4.90
N PHE A 109 -6.23 -23.56 3.80
CA PHE A 109 -5.32 -22.75 2.98
C PHE A 109 -6.14 -21.86 2.06
N TYR A 110 -5.73 -20.61 1.94
CA TYR A 110 -6.28 -19.62 1.01
C TYR A 110 -5.16 -19.09 0.15
N ALA A 111 -5.41 -18.86 -1.14
CA ALA A 111 -4.49 -18.06 -1.96
C ALA A 111 -4.23 -16.70 -1.30
N ALA A 112 -3.04 -16.15 -1.49
CA ALA A 112 -2.65 -14.89 -0.87
C ALA A 112 -3.57 -13.73 -1.26
N SER A 113 -4.10 -13.75 -2.49
CA SER A 113 -5.06 -12.78 -2.98
C SER A 113 -6.14 -13.42 -3.83
N GLU A 114 -7.16 -12.64 -4.16
CA GLU A 114 -8.29 -13.03 -5.01
C GLU A 114 -7.82 -13.30 -6.45
N GLY A 115 -8.60 -14.14 -7.17
CA GLY A 115 -8.41 -14.39 -8.59
C GLY A 115 -8.24 -15.86 -8.95
N ILE A 116 -8.42 -16.14 -10.23
CA ILE A 116 -8.28 -17.48 -10.81
C ILE A 116 -6.86 -18.04 -10.69
N TRP A 117 -5.86 -17.16 -10.60
CA TRP A 117 -4.44 -17.54 -10.46
C TRP A 117 -4.20 -18.46 -9.27
N GLY A 118 -4.97 -18.28 -8.19
CA GLY A 118 -4.86 -19.07 -6.97
C GLY A 118 -5.13 -20.56 -7.20
N ASN A 119 -5.88 -20.93 -8.24
CA ASN A 119 -6.15 -22.33 -8.58
C ASN A 119 -4.90 -23.05 -9.11
N SER A 120 -3.86 -22.32 -9.53
CA SER A 120 -2.57 -22.90 -9.96
C SER A 120 -1.61 -23.17 -8.79
N VAL A 121 -1.94 -22.69 -7.59
CA VAL A 121 -1.09 -22.89 -6.41
C VAL A 121 -1.24 -24.33 -5.91
N ILE A 122 -0.13 -25.05 -5.93
CA ILE A 122 0.00 -26.41 -5.42
C ILE A 122 0.70 -26.35 -4.07
N ILE A 123 0.11 -27.05 -3.10
CA ILE A 123 0.63 -27.17 -1.74
C ILE A 123 1.04 -28.60 -1.50
N THR A 124 2.30 -28.82 -1.13
CA THR A 124 2.86 -30.12 -0.75
C THR A 124 3.25 -30.07 0.72
N ILE A 125 2.69 -30.99 1.49
CA ILE A 125 2.95 -31.17 2.93
C ILE A 125 3.64 -32.50 3.10
N GLU A 126 4.84 -32.47 3.65
CA GLU A 126 5.69 -33.63 3.86
C GLU A 126 6.24 -33.63 5.29
N ASP A 127 6.76 -34.78 5.72
CA ASP A 127 7.49 -34.88 6.97
C ASP A 127 8.73 -33.98 6.96
N GLY A 128 8.87 -33.23 8.04
CA GLY A 128 10.08 -32.45 8.29
C GLY A 128 11.10 -33.21 9.15
N GLU A 129 11.93 -32.47 9.85
CA GLU A 129 12.79 -33.06 10.86
C GLU A 129 11.99 -33.35 12.13
N PHE A 130 12.35 -34.44 12.83
CA PHE A 130 11.75 -34.66 14.14
C PHE A 130 12.26 -33.66 15.19
N LYS A 131 11.37 -33.21 16.06
CA LYS A 131 11.63 -32.30 17.17
C LYS A 131 11.16 -32.93 18.47
N ALA A 132 11.63 -32.40 19.59
CA ALA A 132 11.08 -32.70 20.89
C ALA A 132 10.11 -31.62 21.32
N THR A 133 9.02 -31.98 22.00
CA THR A 133 8.13 -30.98 22.59
C THR A 133 8.83 -30.27 23.77
N ASP A 134 8.35 -29.07 24.13
CA ASP A 134 8.52 -28.56 25.48
C ASP A 134 7.68 -29.43 26.40
N VAL A 135 8.04 -29.49 27.70
CA VAL A 135 7.28 -30.29 28.65
C VAL A 135 5.86 -29.78 28.74
N GLU A 136 4.90 -30.61 28.30
CA GLU A 136 3.49 -30.30 28.49
C GLU A 136 3.06 -30.66 29.89
N ILE A 137 2.38 -29.73 30.57
CA ILE A 137 1.93 -29.91 31.97
C ILE A 137 0.43 -29.63 32.02
N PHE A 138 -0.34 -30.59 32.54
CA PHE A 138 -1.78 -30.46 32.77
C PHE A 138 -2.21 -31.22 34.01
N ALA A 139 -3.38 -30.88 34.55
CA ALA A 139 -3.94 -31.57 35.71
C ALA A 139 -4.66 -32.86 35.27
N GLY A 140 -4.64 -33.88 36.08
CA GLY A 140 -5.53 -35.02 35.92
C GLY A 140 -7.00 -34.57 36.04
N ASP A 141 -7.90 -35.34 35.51
CA ASP A 141 -9.36 -35.08 35.59
C ASP A 141 -10.14 -36.21 36.29
N GLY A 142 -9.41 -37.19 36.81
CA GLY A 142 -10.00 -38.36 37.48
C GLY A 142 -10.45 -39.44 36.49
N THR A 143 -10.09 -39.34 35.22
CA THR A 143 -10.36 -40.37 34.19
C THR A 143 -9.06 -41.02 33.73
N ALA A 144 -9.16 -42.21 33.14
CA ALA A 144 -8.03 -42.84 32.49
C ALA A 144 -7.57 -42.11 31.19
N GLY A 145 -8.33 -41.15 30.70
CA GLY A 145 -8.11 -40.44 29.44
C GLY A 145 -9.12 -40.83 28.35
N PRO A 146 -8.85 -40.54 27.08
CA PRO A 146 -7.57 -40.04 26.53
C PRO A 146 -7.30 -38.55 26.78
N TYR A 147 -6.12 -38.19 27.28
CA TYR A 147 -5.67 -36.81 27.35
C TYR A 147 -5.00 -36.40 26.06
N ALA A 148 -5.47 -35.34 25.46
CA ALA A 148 -4.94 -34.82 24.17
C ALA A 148 -3.64 -34.02 24.39
N LEU A 149 -2.61 -34.33 23.59
CA LEU A 149 -1.37 -33.59 23.52
C LEU A 149 -1.47 -32.53 22.40
N LYS A 150 -0.65 -31.50 22.49
CA LYS A 150 -0.54 -30.47 21.44
C LYS A 150 0.10 -30.96 20.15
N VAL A 151 0.70 -32.13 20.16
CA VAL A 151 1.42 -32.72 19.04
C VAL A 151 0.88 -34.12 18.73
N CYS A 152 0.92 -34.49 17.46
CA CYS A 152 0.66 -35.84 16.94
C CYS A 152 1.92 -36.34 16.20
N ASP A 153 1.81 -37.46 15.51
CA ASP A 153 2.92 -38.12 14.81
C ASP A 153 4.14 -38.32 15.74
N ILE A 154 3.86 -38.86 16.93
CA ILE A 154 4.84 -39.09 17.97
C ILE A 154 5.81 -40.19 17.54
N ILE A 155 7.11 -39.94 17.73
CA ILE A 155 8.18 -40.87 17.42
C ILE A 155 8.58 -41.61 18.69
N GLU A 156 8.68 -42.92 18.61
CA GLU A 156 9.20 -43.74 19.72
C GLU A 156 10.65 -43.35 20.06
N SER A 157 10.88 -43.03 21.30
CA SER A 157 12.20 -42.58 21.75
C SER A 157 12.38 -42.96 23.24
N PRO A 158 13.54 -43.45 23.66
CA PRO A 158 13.85 -43.71 25.07
C PRO A 158 13.90 -42.41 25.89
N ARG A 159 13.88 -41.24 25.26
CA ARG A 159 13.81 -39.93 25.93
C ARG A 159 12.38 -39.47 26.21
N ASN A 160 11.39 -40.12 25.60
CA ASN A 160 9.99 -39.80 25.87
C ASN A 160 9.65 -40.22 27.30
N TYR A 161 8.89 -39.38 27.99
CA TYR A 161 8.39 -39.71 29.30
C TYR A 161 7.00 -39.14 29.54
N VAL A 162 6.24 -39.86 30.38
CA VAL A 162 5.04 -39.39 31.05
C VAL A 162 5.24 -39.55 32.53
N LYS A 163 5.00 -38.49 33.32
CA LYS A 163 5.14 -38.49 34.77
C LYS A 163 3.84 -38.00 35.41
N VAL A 164 3.46 -38.63 36.51
CA VAL A 164 2.35 -38.18 37.36
C VAL A 164 2.94 -37.77 38.71
N ASN A 165 2.77 -36.51 39.11
CA ASN A 165 3.43 -35.90 40.26
C ASN A 165 4.95 -36.17 40.34
N GLY A 166 5.61 -36.11 39.16
CA GLY A 166 7.06 -36.36 39.05
C GLY A 166 7.45 -37.85 38.95
N ILE A 167 6.55 -38.78 39.20
CA ILE A 167 6.80 -40.24 39.16
C ILE A 167 6.62 -40.72 37.69
N PRO A 168 7.67 -41.30 37.07
CA PRO A 168 7.60 -41.76 35.70
C PRO A 168 6.70 -42.98 35.55
N ARG A 169 5.92 -43.03 34.45
CA ARG A 169 5.16 -44.19 33.99
C ARG A 169 5.86 -44.85 32.80
N THR A 170 5.75 -46.16 32.70
CA THR A 170 6.28 -46.88 31.53
C THR A 170 5.41 -46.63 30.32
N ILE A 171 6.00 -46.05 29.26
CA ILE A 171 5.26 -45.78 28.00
C ILE A 171 5.14 -47.08 27.22
N VAL A 172 3.93 -47.34 26.72
CA VAL A 172 3.65 -48.36 25.71
C VAL A 172 3.00 -47.69 24.49
N TYR A 173 3.29 -48.18 23.31
CA TYR A 173 2.80 -47.63 22.04
C TYR A 173 1.78 -48.54 21.35
N ASN A 174 1.44 -49.67 21.98
CA ASN A 174 0.37 -50.55 21.56
C ASN A 174 -0.65 -50.62 22.73
N SER A 175 -1.93 -50.35 22.40
CA SER A 175 -3.00 -50.34 23.43
C SER A 175 -3.17 -51.68 24.12
N GLY A 176 -2.85 -52.79 23.43
CA GLY A 176 -2.89 -54.15 24.04
C GLY A 176 -1.83 -54.40 25.11
N ASP A 177 -0.80 -53.58 25.21
CA ASP A 177 0.29 -53.69 26.19
C ASP A 177 0.05 -52.82 27.46
N LEU A 178 -1.07 -52.07 27.52
CA LEU A 178 -1.45 -51.24 28.64
C LEU A 178 -1.71 -52.14 29.88
N GLY A 179 -1.18 -51.74 31.04
CA GLY A 179 -1.27 -52.46 32.28
C GLY A 179 -0.86 -51.60 33.47
N GLU A 180 -0.82 -52.17 34.66
CA GLU A 180 -0.44 -51.46 35.89
C GLU A 180 0.94 -50.78 35.77
N GLY A 181 1.06 -49.53 36.18
CA GLY A 181 2.29 -48.72 36.07
C GLY A 181 2.63 -48.20 34.67
N LYS A 182 1.77 -48.50 33.71
CA LYS A 182 2.00 -48.14 32.29
C LYS A 182 1.04 -47.04 31.82
N VAL A 183 1.44 -46.36 30.74
CA VAL A 183 0.62 -45.38 30.03
C VAL A 183 0.72 -45.66 28.54
N TYR A 184 -0.42 -45.75 27.86
CA TYR A 184 -0.49 -45.87 26.41
C TYR A 184 -0.36 -44.51 25.77
N VAL A 185 0.57 -44.36 24.82
CA VAL A 185 0.74 -43.18 23.99
C VAL A 185 0.32 -43.53 22.58
N ASP A 186 -0.81 -42.95 22.15
CA ASP A 186 -1.25 -43.06 20.76
C ASP A 186 -0.42 -42.09 19.91
N LYS A 187 0.45 -42.65 19.10
CA LYS A 187 1.37 -41.87 18.24
C LYS A 187 0.65 -41.07 17.19
N VAL A 188 -0.43 -41.61 16.64
CA VAL A 188 -1.15 -41.04 15.50
C VAL A 188 -2.09 -39.93 15.97
N ASN A 189 -2.86 -40.21 17.03
CA ASN A 189 -3.85 -39.28 17.53
C ASN A 189 -3.26 -38.28 18.55
N GLY A 190 -2.01 -38.45 18.98
CA GLY A 190 -1.40 -37.56 19.96
C GLY A 190 -2.11 -37.58 21.29
N THR A 191 -2.48 -38.77 21.80
CA THR A 191 -3.18 -38.90 23.09
C THR A 191 -2.44 -39.82 24.03
N ILE A 192 -2.69 -39.66 25.36
CA ILE A 192 -2.22 -40.58 26.37
C ILE A 192 -3.39 -41.15 27.14
N THR A 193 -3.30 -42.44 27.47
CA THR A 193 -4.35 -43.14 28.22
C THR A 193 -3.67 -43.94 29.37
N PHE A 194 -4.18 -43.78 30.58
CA PHE A 194 -3.69 -44.50 31.76
C PHE A 194 -4.42 -45.84 31.92
N TYR A 195 -3.83 -46.72 32.68
CA TYR A 195 -4.43 -47.98 33.03
C TYR A 195 -5.63 -47.75 33.97
N GLU A 196 -6.70 -48.50 33.79
CA GLU A 196 -7.91 -48.44 34.65
C GLU A 196 -7.55 -48.74 36.11
N GLY A 197 -7.96 -47.87 37.02
CA GLY A 197 -7.56 -47.92 38.43
C GLY A 197 -6.32 -47.08 38.79
N GLU A 198 -5.67 -46.44 37.81
CA GLU A 198 -4.53 -45.54 38.00
C GLU A 198 -4.79 -44.14 37.39
N GLU A 199 -6.06 -43.73 37.39
CA GLU A 199 -6.51 -42.45 36.85
C GLU A 199 -5.87 -41.28 37.62
N PRO A 200 -5.20 -40.33 36.94
CA PRO A 200 -4.67 -39.15 37.60
C PRO A 200 -5.79 -38.26 38.14
N THR A 201 -5.81 -38.06 39.45
CA THR A 201 -6.81 -37.20 40.10
C THR A 201 -6.59 -35.73 39.78
N THR A 202 -7.61 -34.89 40.03
CA THR A 202 -7.55 -33.42 39.79
C THR A 202 -6.45 -32.72 40.62
N ALA A 203 -5.96 -33.35 41.69
CA ALA A 203 -4.85 -32.85 42.47
C ALA A 203 -3.46 -33.28 41.94
N GLN A 204 -3.43 -34.14 40.94
CA GLN A 204 -2.18 -34.66 40.38
C GLN A 204 -1.81 -33.95 39.08
N THR A 205 -0.52 -33.68 38.92
CA THR A 205 0.03 -33.05 37.74
C THR A 205 0.60 -34.11 36.79
N ILE A 206 0.20 -34.08 35.54
CA ILE A 206 0.73 -34.89 34.47
C ILE A 206 1.75 -34.06 33.69
N SER A 207 2.98 -34.59 33.54
CA SER A 207 4.05 -33.97 32.75
C SER A 207 4.44 -34.88 31.59
N VAL A 208 4.38 -34.40 30.37
CA VAL A 208 4.64 -35.17 29.17
C VAL A 208 5.77 -34.55 28.35
N TYR A 209 6.70 -35.36 27.89
CA TYR A 209 7.74 -34.99 26.95
C TYR A 209 7.82 -36.07 25.90
N VAL A 210 7.59 -35.70 24.64
CA VAL A 210 7.62 -36.62 23.51
C VAL A 210 8.36 -36.02 22.34
N LYS A 211 8.97 -36.87 21.52
CA LYS A 211 9.44 -36.50 20.20
C LYS A 211 8.32 -36.66 19.19
N TYR A 212 8.25 -35.76 18.26
CA TYR A 212 7.23 -35.75 17.21
C TYR A 212 7.83 -35.33 15.88
N MET A 213 7.12 -35.62 14.78
CA MET A 213 7.49 -35.21 13.45
C MET A 213 6.96 -33.81 13.16
N THR A 214 7.84 -32.91 12.69
CA THR A 214 7.44 -31.60 12.16
C THR A 214 6.96 -31.77 10.72
N ARG A 215 6.40 -30.70 10.13
CA ARG A 215 6.04 -30.68 8.71
C ARG A 215 6.92 -29.71 7.95
N THR A 216 7.15 -30.05 6.68
CA THR A 216 7.67 -29.16 5.65
C THR A 216 6.52 -28.84 4.70
N VAL A 217 6.22 -27.56 4.49
CA VAL A 217 5.19 -27.11 3.56
C VAL A 217 5.85 -26.38 2.41
N THR A 218 5.65 -26.90 1.21
CA THR A 218 6.12 -26.29 -0.03
C THR A 218 4.91 -25.77 -0.80
N LEU A 219 4.94 -24.49 -1.13
CA LEU A 219 3.97 -23.82 -1.97
C LEU A 219 4.63 -23.57 -3.32
N THR A 220 3.98 -23.93 -4.40
CA THR A 220 4.49 -23.66 -5.75
C THR A 220 3.35 -23.23 -6.68
N ASP A 221 3.64 -22.30 -7.54
CA ASP A 221 2.89 -22.05 -8.75
C ASP A 221 3.78 -22.31 -9.96
N ASN A 222 3.34 -21.94 -11.18
CA ASN A 222 4.13 -22.18 -12.40
C ASN A 222 5.47 -21.43 -12.44
N GLU A 223 5.74 -20.51 -11.51
CA GLU A 223 6.80 -19.50 -11.63
C GLU A 223 7.66 -19.37 -10.37
N MET A 224 7.10 -19.62 -9.19
CA MET A 224 7.84 -19.50 -7.95
C MET A 224 7.54 -20.63 -6.98
N THR A 225 8.49 -20.89 -6.09
CA THR A 225 8.38 -21.90 -5.04
C THR A 225 8.83 -21.30 -3.72
N GLU A 226 8.00 -21.48 -2.70
CA GLU A 226 8.31 -21.12 -1.32
C GLU A 226 8.31 -22.38 -0.47
N THR A 227 9.34 -22.60 0.37
CA THR A 227 9.44 -23.78 1.24
C THR A 227 9.61 -23.35 2.69
N TYR A 228 8.73 -23.86 3.53
CA TYR A 228 8.67 -23.61 4.97
C TYR A 228 8.96 -24.91 5.72
N ARG A 229 10.16 -25.00 6.31
CA ARG A 229 10.66 -26.23 6.96
C ARG A 229 10.43 -26.21 8.46
N ASN A 230 10.31 -27.41 9.03
CA ASN A 230 10.26 -27.60 10.49
C ASN A 230 9.11 -26.86 11.19
N ILE A 231 7.93 -26.90 10.59
CA ILE A 231 6.69 -26.36 11.17
C ILE A 231 6.28 -27.22 12.34
N ARG A 232 6.07 -26.60 13.50
CA ARG A 232 5.87 -27.30 14.78
C ARG A 232 4.41 -27.49 15.13
N ASP A 233 3.58 -26.49 14.85
CA ASP A 233 2.16 -26.45 15.18
C ASP A 233 1.39 -25.55 14.21
N LEU A 234 0.07 -25.47 14.36
CA LEU A 234 -0.80 -24.68 13.50
C LEU A 234 -0.56 -23.17 13.61
N ILE A 235 -0.10 -22.69 14.77
CA ILE A 235 0.21 -21.28 14.99
C ILE A 235 1.51 -20.92 14.25
N ASP A 236 2.52 -21.78 14.34
CA ASP A 236 3.79 -21.62 13.59
C ASP A 236 3.53 -21.67 12.08
N LEU A 237 2.66 -22.57 11.60
CA LEU A 237 2.22 -22.64 10.21
C LEU A 237 1.56 -21.32 9.76
N GLN A 238 0.58 -20.84 10.51
CA GLN A 238 -0.10 -19.58 10.22
C GLN A 238 0.88 -18.39 10.22
N ALA A 239 1.74 -18.30 11.21
CA ALA A 239 2.70 -17.20 11.36
C ALA A 239 3.68 -17.14 10.19
N ARG A 240 4.22 -18.30 9.76
CA ARG A 240 5.17 -18.37 8.65
C ARG A 240 4.54 -18.07 7.30
N LEU A 241 3.30 -18.51 7.07
CA LEU A 241 2.60 -18.26 5.81
C LEU A 241 2.01 -16.85 5.71
N ARG A 242 1.98 -16.09 6.81
CA ARG A 242 1.45 -14.70 6.80
C ARG A 242 2.15 -13.78 5.79
N THR A 243 3.42 -14.02 5.51
CA THR A 243 4.23 -13.24 4.56
C THR A 243 4.44 -13.92 3.22
N SER A 244 3.78 -15.06 3.00
CA SER A 244 3.83 -15.78 1.72
C SER A 244 3.15 -14.97 0.62
N ALA A 245 3.73 -14.99 -0.58
CA ALA A 245 3.12 -14.41 -1.77
C ALA A 245 2.13 -15.37 -2.46
N LEU A 246 2.14 -16.67 -2.09
CA LEU A 246 1.33 -17.70 -2.73
C LEU A 246 0.08 -18.07 -1.93
N ALA A 247 0.21 -18.38 -0.63
CA ALA A 247 -0.93 -18.80 0.17
C ALA A 247 -0.78 -18.48 1.65
N ASN A 248 -1.90 -18.28 2.32
CA ASN A 248 -2.03 -18.12 3.76
C ASN A 248 -2.73 -19.34 4.36
N PHE A 249 -2.56 -19.57 5.66
CA PHE A 249 -3.25 -20.62 6.39
C PHE A 249 -4.07 -20.06 7.54
N VAL A 250 -5.32 -20.51 7.66
CA VAL A 250 -6.19 -20.14 8.78
C VAL A 250 -6.54 -21.43 9.54
N PRO A 251 -6.05 -21.58 10.80
CA PRO A 251 -6.35 -22.75 11.60
C PRO A 251 -7.84 -22.76 12.00
N LYS A 252 -8.42 -23.96 12.10
CA LYS A 252 -9.74 -24.14 12.66
C LYS A 252 -9.69 -24.02 14.19
N ALA A 253 -10.64 -23.30 14.76
CA ALA A 253 -10.73 -23.17 16.22
C ALA A 253 -10.82 -24.54 16.91
N GLY A 254 -9.96 -24.76 17.92
CA GLY A 254 -9.90 -26.01 18.67
C GLY A 254 -9.12 -27.16 17.98
N ALA A 255 -8.60 -26.95 16.77
CA ALA A 255 -7.70 -27.91 16.16
C ALA A 255 -6.32 -27.88 16.84
N LEU A 256 -5.74 -29.06 17.06
CA LEU A 256 -4.45 -29.21 17.75
C LEU A 256 -3.36 -29.72 16.81
N HIS A 257 -3.70 -30.55 15.85
CA HIS A 257 -2.75 -31.31 15.03
C HIS A 257 -2.42 -30.63 13.71
N LEU A 258 -1.20 -30.82 13.23
CA LEU A 258 -0.79 -30.38 11.90
C LEU A 258 -1.54 -31.14 10.79
N PRO A 259 -1.67 -30.55 9.59
CA PRO A 259 -2.23 -31.26 8.45
C PRO A 259 -1.44 -32.53 8.11
N ALA A 260 -2.16 -33.56 7.61
CA ALA A 260 -1.56 -34.79 7.10
C ALA A 260 -0.66 -34.50 5.88
N ASN A 261 0.32 -35.39 5.65
CA ASN A 261 1.11 -35.38 4.42
C ASN A 261 0.20 -35.52 3.20
N SER A 262 0.31 -34.59 2.30
CA SER A 262 -0.57 -34.52 1.11
C SER A 262 -0.04 -33.54 0.08
N THR A 263 -0.44 -33.71 -1.17
CA THR A 263 -0.22 -32.74 -2.25
C THR A 263 -1.59 -32.42 -2.88
N PHE A 264 -1.91 -31.15 -2.98
CA PHE A 264 -3.18 -30.69 -3.56
C PHE A 264 -3.04 -29.29 -4.17
N ALA A 265 -3.90 -28.98 -5.12
CA ALA A 265 -4.06 -27.61 -5.61
C ALA A 265 -5.16 -26.89 -4.81
N LEU A 266 -5.06 -25.57 -4.72
CA LEU A 266 -6.18 -24.73 -4.28
C LEU A 266 -7.25 -24.71 -5.38
N GLU A 267 -8.48 -24.40 -5.00
CA GLU A 267 -9.65 -24.45 -5.90
C GLU A 267 -10.63 -23.31 -5.61
N ASP A 268 -11.58 -23.10 -6.51
CA ASP A 268 -12.68 -22.11 -6.39
C ASP A 268 -12.23 -20.64 -6.39
N GLY A 269 -11.00 -20.33 -6.80
CA GLY A 269 -10.55 -18.98 -7.07
C GLY A 269 -11.20 -18.41 -8.32
N SER A 270 -11.61 -17.13 -8.26
CA SER A 270 -12.30 -16.46 -9.36
C SER A 270 -11.92 -14.98 -9.44
N ASP A 271 -11.79 -14.47 -10.66
CA ASP A 271 -11.60 -13.04 -10.92
C ASP A 271 -12.91 -12.24 -10.80
N GLY A 272 -14.03 -12.91 -10.59
CA GLY A 272 -15.34 -12.30 -10.49
C GLY A 272 -15.98 -12.05 -11.85
N GLN A 273 -16.80 -11.00 -11.91
CA GLN A 273 -17.44 -10.53 -13.13
C GLN A 273 -16.45 -9.73 -13.99
N GLU A 274 -16.84 -9.36 -15.19
CA GLU A 274 -16.10 -8.41 -16.02
C GLU A 274 -15.93 -7.08 -15.28
N ILE A 275 -14.73 -6.50 -15.38
CA ILE A 275 -14.39 -5.24 -14.72
C ILE A 275 -15.18 -4.11 -15.38
N VAL A 276 -15.86 -3.30 -14.60
CA VAL A 276 -16.61 -2.14 -15.05
C VAL A 276 -16.06 -0.84 -14.42
N THR A 277 -16.54 0.28 -14.93
CA THR A 277 -16.12 1.62 -14.46
C THR A 277 -16.25 1.80 -12.95
N ASP A 278 -17.32 1.25 -12.34
CA ASP A 278 -17.56 1.32 -10.90
C ASP A 278 -16.47 0.62 -10.08
N ASP A 279 -15.86 -0.46 -10.59
CA ASP A 279 -14.78 -1.17 -9.89
C ASP A 279 -13.52 -0.31 -9.80
N TRP A 280 -13.25 0.50 -10.84
CA TRP A 280 -12.17 1.48 -10.84
C TRP A 280 -12.45 2.64 -9.86
N GLU A 281 -13.70 3.11 -9.83
CA GLU A 281 -14.10 4.15 -8.87
C GLU A 281 -13.94 3.66 -7.43
N GLU A 282 -14.40 2.44 -7.11
CA GLU A 282 -14.22 1.83 -5.79
C GLU A 282 -12.73 1.72 -5.40
N ALA A 283 -11.87 1.33 -6.33
CA ALA A 283 -10.43 1.23 -6.11
C ALA A 283 -9.76 2.59 -5.86
N LEU A 284 -10.15 3.63 -6.59
CA LEU A 284 -9.70 5.00 -6.36
C LEU A 284 -10.14 5.51 -4.98
N TYR A 285 -11.41 5.32 -4.60
CA TYR A 285 -11.87 5.70 -3.27
C TYR A 285 -11.19 4.91 -2.15
N LEU A 286 -10.88 3.64 -2.38
CA LEU A 286 -10.08 2.85 -1.44
C LEU A 286 -8.69 3.46 -1.23
N LEU A 287 -8.03 3.86 -2.32
CA LEU A 287 -6.76 4.58 -2.27
C LEU A 287 -6.87 5.88 -1.46
N GLY A 288 -7.82 6.76 -1.82
CA GLY A 288 -7.99 8.07 -1.19
C GLY A 288 -8.49 8.01 0.27
N ASN A 289 -9.16 6.93 0.68
CA ASN A 289 -9.52 6.70 2.07
C ASN A 289 -8.36 6.16 2.90
N THR A 290 -7.38 5.53 2.27
CA THR A 290 -6.20 4.97 2.94
C THR A 290 -5.10 6.01 3.09
N ILE A 291 -4.87 6.83 2.05
CA ILE A 291 -3.77 7.79 1.99
C ILE A 291 -4.17 9.02 1.19
N ALA A 292 -3.52 10.16 1.48
CA ALA A 292 -3.57 11.36 0.66
C ALA A 292 -2.36 11.37 -0.31
N PRO A 293 -2.48 10.85 -1.54
CA PRO A 293 -1.38 10.84 -2.49
C PRO A 293 -1.13 12.25 -3.04
N THR A 294 0.11 12.53 -3.45
CA THR A 294 0.45 13.77 -4.17
C THR A 294 -0.04 13.72 -5.61
N THR A 295 0.13 12.55 -6.23
CA THR A 295 -0.28 12.26 -7.60
C THR A 295 -0.96 10.90 -7.67
N VAL A 296 -1.86 10.73 -8.64
CA VAL A 296 -2.54 9.46 -8.90
C VAL A 296 -2.51 9.18 -10.39
N ALA A 297 -2.24 7.93 -10.77
CA ALA A 297 -2.36 7.50 -12.15
C ALA A 297 -3.20 6.23 -12.28
N ILE A 298 -4.01 6.20 -13.34
CA ILE A 298 -4.74 5.02 -13.78
C ILE A 298 -3.89 4.30 -14.82
N THR A 299 -3.79 2.97 -14.66
CA THR A 299 -3.03 2.11 -15.56
C THR A 299 -3.97 1.08 -16.17
N SER A 300 -4.57 1.39 -17.30
CA SER A 300 -5.39 0.44 -18.05
C SER A 300 -4.96 0.44 -19.51
N TYR A 301 -4.49 -0.71 -19.98
CA TYR A 301 -4.11 -0.94 -21.36
C TYR A 301 -4.81 -2.16 -21.95
N GLU A 302 -4.72 -3.31 -21.25
CA GLU A 302 -5.21 -4.59 -21.78
C GLU A 302 -6.66 -4.90 -21.41
N VAL A 303 -7.23 -4.20 -20.44
CA VAL A 303 -8.56 -4.49 -19.88
C VAL A 303 -9.48 -3.30 -20.13
N GLU A 304 -10.66 -3.57 -20.67
CA GLU A 304 -11.75 -2.59 -20.73
C GLU A 304 -12.42 -2.44 -19.34
N PRO A 305 -12.83 -1.23 -18.93
CA PRO A 305 -12.72 0.05 -19.66
C PRO A 305 -11.28 0.55 -19.77
N SER A 306 -10.96 1.13 -20.92
CA SER A 306 -9.63 1.71 -21.19
C SER A 306 -9.35 2.94 -20.33
N SER A 307 -8.08 3.39 -20.27
CA SER A 307 -7.74 4.64 -19.55
C SER A 307 -8.50 5.85 -20.07
N TYR A 308 -8.82 5.91 -21.34
CA TYR A 308 -9.65 6.97 -21.93
C TYR A 308 -11.08 6.98 -21.33
N ASP A 309 -11.70 5.82 -21.19
CA ASP A 309 -13.06 5.70 -20.64
C ASP A 309 -13.11 6.01 -19.15
N LEU A 310 -11.95 5.97 -18.48
CA LEU A 310 -11.79 6.24 -17.05
C LEU A 310 -11.43 7.70 -16.73
N ILE A 311 -11.27 8.58 -17.76
CA ILE A 311 -10.99 10.01 -17.54
C ILE A 311 -12.06 10.66 -16.62
N PRO A 312 -13.39 10.46 -16.85
CA PRO A 312 -14.42 11.05 -15.97
C PRO A 312 -14.35 10.55 -14.53
N VAL A 313 -13.96 9.28 -14.33
CA VAL A 313 -13.81 8.69 -13.00
C VAL A 313 -12.67 9.33 -12.24
N LEU A 314 -11.53 9.52 -12.91
CA LEU A 314 -10.37 10.19 -12.31
C LEU A 314 -10.67 11.67 -12.01
N ASP A 315 -11.39 12.37 -12.90
CA ASP A 315 -11.82 13.76 -12.69
C ASP A 315 -12.72 13.88 -11.46
N GLY A 316 -13.69 12.98 -11.31
CA GLY A 316 -14.54 12.88 -10.12
C GLY A 316 -13.73 12.63 -8.86
N PHE A 317 -12.78 11.69 -8.92
CA PHE A 317 -11.93 11.33 -7.79
C PHE A 317 -11.04 12.49 -7.31
N VAL A 318 -10.32 13.17 -8.20
CA VAL A 318 -9.44 14.28 -7.79
C VAL A 318 -10.25 15.46 -7.24
N THR A 319 -11.46 15.68 -7.75
CA THR A 319 -12.40 16.67 -7.22
C THR A 319 -12.89 16.27 -5.83
N TRP A 320 -13.21 15.00 -5.61
CA TRP A 320 -13.59 14.47 -4.30
C TRP A 320 -12.47 14.61 -3.27
N MET A 321 -11.22 14.33 -3.65
CA MET A 321 -10.04 14.51 -2.79
C MET A 321 -9.84 15.99 -2.43
N ALA A 322 -10.01 16.90 -3.40
CA ALA A 322 -9.90 18.34 -3.16
C ALA A 322 -10.96 18.85 -2.17
N ASN A 323 -12.19 18.36 -2.24
CA ASN A 323 -13.26 18.69 -1.31
C ASN A 323 -13.00 18.22 0.13
N ARG A 324 -12.04 17.31 0.32
CA ARG A 324 -11.56 16.82 1.62
C ARG A 324 -10.30 17.55 2.11
N PHE A 325 -9.89 18.61 1.44
CA PHE A 325 -8.63 19.33 1.67
C PHE A 325 -7.37 18.47 1.52
N GLN A 326 -7.45 17.44 0.69
CA GLN A 326 -6.35 16.52 0.34
C GLN A 326 -6.18 16.47 -1.19
N PRO A 327 -6.03 17.61 -1.87
CA PRO A 327 -5.98 17.64 -3.32
C PRO A 327 -4.76 16.87 -3.85
N CYS A 328 -4.98 16.08 -4.89
CA CYS A 328 -3.94 15.38 -5.64
C CYS A 328 -4.12 15.64 -7.13
N ILE A 329 -3.05 15.45 -7.92
CA ILE A 329 -3.13 15.58 -9.38
C ILE A 329 -3.30 14.19 -9.99
N GLY A 330 -4.35 14.01 -10.79
CA GLY A 330 -4.65 12.79 -11.52
C GLY A 330 -4.04 12.80 -12.93
N PHE A 331 -3.47 11.69 -13.34
CA PHE A 331 -2.83 11.50 -14.63
C PHE A 331 -3.46 10.33 -15.38
N VAL A 332 -3.80 10.54 -16.64
CA VAL A 332 -4.42 9.52 -17.49
C VAL A 332 -4.00 9.74 -18.94
N SER A 333 -3.77 8.64 -19.68
CA SER A 333 -3.46 8.72 -21.11
C SER A 333 -4.73 8.66 -21.95
N ALA A 334 -4.77 9.48 -23.02
CA ALA A 334 -5.74 9.34 -24.09
C ALA A 334 -5.55 8.01 -24.82
N ARG A 335 -6.46 7.67 -25.75
CA ARG A 335 -6.32 6.50 -26.62
C ARG A 335 -5.07 6.59 -27.47
N GLU A 336 -4.57 5.44 -27.87
CA GLU A 336 -3.48 5.35 -28.83
C GLU A 336 -3.87 5.96 -30.18
N ASN A 337 -2.91 6.62 -30.82
CA ASN A 337 -3.04 7.15 -32.17
C ASN A 337 -4.21 8.14 -32.39
N GLU A 338 -4.64 8.85 -31.35
CA GLU A 338 -5.65 9.89 -31.48
C GLU A 338 -5.14 11.06 -32.31
N SER A 339 -6.04 11.64 -33.16
CA SER A 339 -5.77 12.85 -33.92
C SER A 339 -5.75 14.08 -33.02
N VAL A 340 -5.03 15.12 -33.45
CA VAL A 340 -5.01 16.43 -32.75
C VAL A 340 -6.43 16.98 -32.57
N ALA A 341 -7.32 16.83 -33.55
CA ALA A 341 -8.69 17.30 -33.47
C ALA A 341 -9.47 16.56 -32.35
N ASN A 342 -9.39 15.22 -32.34
CA ASN A 342 -10.06 14.41 -31.31
C ASN A 342 -9.53 14.72 -29.90
N LEU A 343 -8.22 14.95 -29.75
CA LEU A 343 -7.63 15.32 -28.46
C LEU A 343 -8.11 16.70 -27.98
N LEU A 344 -8.26 17.67 -28.89
CA LEU A 344 -8.80 18.99 -28.55
C LEU A 344 -10.29 18.91 -28.19
N ASP A 345 -11.07 18.11 -28.92
CA ASP A 345 -12.48 17.87 -28.59
C ASP A 345 -12.63 17.18 -27.23
N LEU A 346 -11.77 16.22 -26.93
CA LEU A 346 -11.72 15.58 -25.61
C LEU A 346 -11.44 16.61 -24.51
N ALA A 347 -10.40 17.43 -24.68
CA ALA A 347 -9.99 18.43 -23.69
C ALA A 347 -11.09 19.47 -23.42
N ALA A 348 -11.87 19.84 -24.45
CA ALA A 348 -12.97 20.80 -24.32
C ALA A 348 -14.05 20.35 -23.31
N GLY A 349 -14.12 19.05 -22.99
CA GLY A 349 -15.01 18.49 -21.99
C GLY A 349 -14.54 18.66 -20.54
N TYR A 350 -13.29 19.11 -20.32
CA TYR A 350 -12.69 19.20 -19.00
C TYR A 350 -12.08 20.56 -18.71
N ASN A 351 -12.23 21.02 -17.50
CA ASN A 351 -11.61 22.25 -16.98
C ASN A 351 -11.27 22.03 -15.51
N ASN A 352 -10.23 21.23 -15.23
CA ASN A 352 -9.85 20.87 -13.88
C ASN A 352 -8.34 21.07 -13.66
N ARG A 353 -7.98 21.90 -12.68
CA ARG A 353 -6.58 22.14 -12.30
C ARG A 353 -5.88 20.92 -11.69
N LEU A 354 -6.60 19.83 -11.46
CA LEU A 354 -6.11 18.60 -10.84
C LEU A 354 -6.12 17.40 -11.80
N LEU A 355 -6.50 17.60 -13.07
CA LEU A 355 -6.54 16.55 -14.08
C LEU A 355 -5.53 16.82 -15.19
N VAL A 356 -4.71 15.82 -15.49
CA VAL A 356 -3.76 15.81 -16.62
C VAL A 356 -4.16 14.72 -17.60
N ILE A 357 -4.38 15.09 -18.84
CA ILE A 357 -4.65 14.16 -19.95
C ILE A 357 -3.43 14.16 -20.88
N GLU A 358 -2.81 12.98 -21.05
CA GLU A 358 -1.63 12.78 -21.89
C GLU A 358 -2.04 12.42 -23.32
N GLY A 359 -1.79 13.28 -24.28
CA GLY A 359 -2.21 13.08 -25.68
C GLY A 359 -1.44 12.00 -26.42
N ASN A 360 -0.16 11.80 -26.09
CA ASN A 360 0.70 10.75 -26.65
C ASN A 360 1.36 9.93 -25.54
N GLY A 361 0.55 9.48 -24.60
CA GLY A 361 0.97 8.85 -23.35
C GLY A 361 1.41 7.38 -23.44
N TRP A 362 1.92 6.89 -24.61
CA TRP A 362 2.26 5.48 -24.81
C TRP A 362 3.68 5.29 -25.36
N ASP A 363 4.41 4.28 -24.82
CA ASP A 363 5.74 3.88 -25.28
C ASP A 363 5.62 2.96 -26.49
N GLN A 364 6.29 3.29 -27.59
CA GLN A 364 6.30 2.48 -28.81
C GLN A 364 6.92 1.09 -28.60
N SER A 365 7.87 0.96 -27.69
CA SER A 365 8.59 -0.31 -27.45
C SER A 365 7.84 -1.26 -26.54
N ASN A 366 6.95 -0.75 -25.70
CA ASN A 366 6.10 -1.53 -24.79
C ASN A 366 4.83 -0.73 -24.48
N PRO A 367 3.71 -1.04 -25.14
CA PRO A 367 2.46 -0.30 -24.96
C PRO A 367 1.89 -0.39 -23.53
N ARG A 368 2.26 -1.40 -22.74
CA ARG A 368 1.91 -1.43 -21.31
C ARG A 368 2.56 -0.33 -20.49
N LYS A 369 3.61 0.31 -21.00
CA LYS A 369 4.24 1.47 -20.36
C LYS A 369 3.43 2.72 -20.63
N ASN A 370 2.55 3.03 -19.72
CA ASN A 370 1.74 4.23 -19.72
C ASN A 370 2.58 5.43 -19.23
N LEU A 371 2.79 6.44 -20.10
CA LEU A 371 3.58 7.62 -19.76
C LEU A 371 2.88 8.51 -18.72
N ALA A 372 1.56 8.44 -18.59
CA ALA A 372 0.84 9.12 -17.51
C ALA A 372 1.33 8.63 -16.14
N VAL A 373 1.63 7.33 -16.00
CA VAL A 373 2.25 6.77 -14.80
C VAL A 373 3.65 7.33 -14.58
N ALA A 374 4.47 7.37 -15.64
CA ALA A 374 5.83 7.90 -15.54
C ALA A 374 5.81 9.38 -15.15
N HIS A 375 4.89 10.16 -15.72
CA HIS A 375 4.74 11.58 -15.43
C HIS A 375 4.24 11.80 -14.00
N ALA A 376 3.18 11.10 -13.58
CA ALA A 376 2.67 11.14 -12.20
C ALA A 376 3.75 10.84 -11.17
N ALA A 377 4.53 9.77 -11.41
CA ALA A 377 5.61 9.37 -10.53
C ALA A 377 6.77 10.38 -10.54
N LYS A 378 7.08 10.99 -11.68
CA LYS A 378 8.08 12.04 -11.80
C LYS A 378 7.64 13.30 -11.07
N GLU A 379 6.38 13.73 -11.21
CA GLU A 379 5.80 14.85 -10.47
C GLU A 379 5.81 14.61 -8.95
N ALA A 380 5.62 13.37 -8.51
CA ALA A 380 5.78 13.02 -7.10
C ALA A 380 7.24 13.05 -6.63
N ALA A 381 8.19 12.72 -7.50
CA ALA A 381 9.60 12.58 -7.16
C ALA A 381 10.37 13.90 -7.13
N VAL A 382 9.99 14.87 -7.97
CA VAL A 382 10.69 16.18 -8.03
C VAL A 382 10.28 17.07 -6.87
N ALA A 383 11.19 17.97 -6.47
CA ALA A 383 10.93 18.91 -5.39
C ALA A 383 9.70 19.79 -5.67
N LEU A 384 9.07 20.27 -4.60
CA LEU A 384 8.00 21.26 -4.72
C LEU A 384 8.58 22.52 -5.40
N GLY A 385 7.84 23.10 -6.35
CA GLY A 385 8.33 24.24 -7.13
C GLY A 385 9.25 23.87 -8.32
N GLU A 386 9.67 22.60 -8.47
CA GLU A 386 10.45 22.15 -9.62
C GLU A 386 9.56 21.60 -10.74
N SER A 387 9.76 22.04 -11.97
CA SER A 387 8.99 21.58 -13.13
C SER A 387 9.56 20.29 -13.71
N THR A 388 8.70 19.32 -14.03
CA THR A 388 9.07 18.09 -14.73
C THR A 388 9.42 18.31 -16.21
N ALA A 389 9.02 19.44 -16.79
CA ALA A 389 9.39 19.83 -18.15
C ALA A 389 10.84 20.34 -18.29
N LEU A 390 11.61 20.44 -17.20
CA LEU A 390 13.04 20.82 -17.25
C LEU A 390 13.84 19.85 -18.12
N ALA A 391 14.85 20.37 -18.80
CA ALA A 391 15.70 19.59 -19.71
C ALA A 391 16.40 18.40 -19.05
N MET A 392 16.61 18.45 -17.73
CA MET A 392 17.25 17.39 -16.93
C MET A 392 16.26 16.33 -16.43
N ASN A 393 14.95 16.57 -16.51
CA ASN A 393 13.90 15.73 -15.97
C ASN A 393 13.28 14.79 -17.01
N SER A 394 14.11 14.15 -17.87
CA SER A 394 13.61 13.12 -18.79
C SER A 394 12.99 11.94 -18.04
N LEU A 395 11.99 11.32 -18.64
CA LEU A 395 11.36 10.11 -18.12
C LEU A 395 12.29 8.90 -18.31
N ASN A 396 12.59 8.23 -17.24
CA ASN A 396 13.41 7.02 -17.25
C ASN A 396 12.57 5.81 -17.66
N GLY A 397 13.21 4.82 -18.30
CA GLY A 397 12.55 3.56 -18.65
C GLY A 397 11.63 3.63 -19.88
N VAL A 398 11.40 4.81 -20.42
CA VAL A 398 10.65 5.05 -21.69
C VAL A 398 11.67 5.18 -22.81
N ARG A 399 11.45 4.44 -23.92
CA ARG A 399 12.42 4.40 -25.02
C ARG A 399 12.03 5.28 -26.20
N ASP A 400 10.77 5.24 -26.56
CA ASP A 400 10.26 6.02 -27.68
C ASP A 400 8.78 6.36 -27.51
N LEU A 401 8.29 7.36 -28.25
CA LEU A 401 6.89 7.73 -28.27
C LEU A 401 6.17 6.97 -29.39
N LEU A 402 5.00 6.43 -29.11
CA LEU A 402 4.17 5.79 -30.12
C LEU A 402 3.70 6.80 -31.18
N VAL A 403 3.33 8.00 -30.71
CA VAL A 403 2.92 9.13 -31.57
C VAL A 403 3.80 10.34 -31.25
N THR A 404 4.24 11.04 -32.31
CA THR A 404 4.98 12.30 -32.17
C THR A 404 4.23 13.41 -32.87
N PHE A 405 4.17 14.57 -32.24
CA PHE A 405 3.56 15.78 -32.76
C PHE A 405 4.64 16.77 -33.23
N ASN A 406 4.35 17.55 -34.28
CA ASN A 406 5.19 18.67 -34.64
C ASN A 406 5.00 19.86 -33.67
N GLN A 407 5.81 20.92 -33.84
CA GLN A 407 5.81 22.06 -32.93
C GLN A 407 4.44 22.77 -32.87
N ASP A 408 3.80 22.99 -34.01
CA ASP A 408 2.52 23.69 -34.08
C ASP A 408 1.39 22.85 -33.47
N GLU A 409 1.43 21.53 -33.65
CA GLU A 409 0.51 20.58 -33.01
C GLU A 409 0.69 20.55 -31.49
N MET A 410 1.95 20.48 -30.99
CA MET A 410 2.24 20.55 -29.57
C MET A 410 1.75 21.84 -28.94
N ASP A 411 1.96 22.98 -29.63
CA ASP A 411 1.49 24.29 -29.16
C ASP A 411 -0.05 24.37 -29.14
N ALA A 412 -0.73 23.79 -30.14
CA ALA A 412 -2.18 23.75 -30.20
C ALA A 412 -2.76 22.87 -29.06
N LEU A 413 -2.24 21.67 -28.90
CA LEU A 413 -2.65 20.73 -27.84
C LEU A 413 -2.42 21.32 -26.45
N THR A 414 -1.25 21.91 -26.22
CA THR A 414 -0.93 22.57 -24.93
C THR A 414 -1.90 23.71 -24.62
N ARG A 415 -2.25 24.56 -25.60
CA ARG A 415 -3.27 25.60 -25.40
C ARG A 415 -4.67 25.05 -25.15
N GLY A 416 -4.96 23.87 -25.68
CA GLY A 416 -6.22 23.17 -25.50
C GLY A 416 -6.32 22.39 -24.17
N GLY A 417 -5.24 22.37 -23.33
CA GLY A 417 -5.26 21.65 -22.05
C GLY A 417 -4.86 20.17 -22.13
N ILE A 418 -4.26 19.76 -23.27
CA ILE A 418 -3.68 18.42 -23.44
C ILE A 418 -2.18 18.49 -23.22
N ASN A 419 -1.69 17.68 -22.29
CA ASN A 419 -0.27 17.49 -22.08
C ASN A 419 0.32 16.58 -23.16
N VAL A 420 1.51 16.92 -23.66
CA VAL A 420 2.19 16.14 -24.70
C VAL A 420 3.65 15.93 -24.34
N PHE A 421 4.18 14.78 -24.74
CA PHE A 421 5.60 14.46 -24.59
C PHE A 421 6.37 14.77 -25.86
N MET A 422 7.59 15.24 -25.67
CA MET A 422 8.55 15.50 -26.73
C MET A 422 9.83 14.66 -26.54
N LYS A 423 10.49 14.35 -27.67
CA LYS A 423 11.80 13.68 -27.67
C LYS A 423 12.91 14.71 -27.87
N GLN A 424 13.53 15.15 -26.77
CA GLN A 424 14.66 16.07 -26.79
C GLN A 424 15.65 15.69 -25.67
N ARG A 425 16.76 15.05 -26.00
CA ARG A 425 17.72 14.51 -25.02
C ARG A 425 17.08 13.55 -24.01
N GLY A 426 16.07 12.78 -24.44
CA GLY A 426 15.18 11.95 -23.66
C GLY A 426 13.73 12.32 -23.90
N ILE A 427 12.81 11.57 -23.33
CA ILE A 427 11.37 11.84 -23.39
C ILE A 427 10.98 12.64 -22.16
N LYS A 428 10.29 13.73 -22.35
CA LYS A 428 9.82 14.62 -21.28
C LYS A 428 8.53 15.32 -21.69
N PRO A 429 7.73 15.83 -20.74
CA PRO A 429 6.62 16.72 -21.09
C PRO A 429 7.14 17.95 -21.84
N TYR A 430 6.40 18.38 -22.87
CA TYR A 430 6.69 19.64 -23.56
C TYR A 430 6.49 20.82 -22.62
N VAL A 431 5.30 20.88 -21.99
CA VAL A 431 5.00 21.72 -20.83
C VAL A 431 4.11 20.86 -19.91
N SER A 432 4.49 20.69 -18.63
CA SER A 432 3.65 19.91 -17.70
C SER A 432 2.42 20.72 -17.30
N ILE A 433 1.26 20.38 -17.88
CA ILE A 433 0.01 21.11 -17.72
C ILE A 433 -1.16 20.21 -17.34
N THR A 434 -2.18 20.83 -16.73
CA THR A 434 -3.49 20.25 -16.44
C THR A 434 -4.51 20.69 -17.50
N THR A 435 -5.74 20.21 -17.40
CA THR A 435 -6.85 20.61 -18.28
C THR A 435 -7.45 21.98 -17.92
N ALA A 436 -6.90 22.70 -16.94
CA ALA A 436 -7.40 24.03 -16.57
C ALA A 436 -7.25 25.03 -17.71
N THR A 437 -8.32 25.78 -17.96
CA THR A 437 -8.34 26.85 -18.97
C THR A 437 -7.78 28.18 -18.46
N ASP A 438 -7.75 28.36 -17.13
CA ASP A 438 -7.13 29.53 -16.50
C ASP A 438 -5.61 29.30 -16.44
N TRP A 439 -4.86 30.22 -17.08
CA TRP A 439 -3.41 30.15 -17.14
C TRP A 439 -2.70 30.10 -15.77
N GLN A 440 -3.33 30.65 -14.70
CA GLN A 440 -2.83 30.64 -13.34
C GLN A 440 -2.86 29.24 -12.72
N PHE A 441 -3.73 28.34 -13.21
CA PHE A 441 -3.91 26.99 -12.71
C PHE A 441 -3.55 25.91 -13.74
N MET A 442 -2.99 26.32 -14.89
CA MET A 442 -2.69 25.39 -15.97
C MET A 442 -1.49 24.48 -15.64
N ARG A 443 -0.48 24.96 -14.90
CA ARG A 443 0.77 24.21 -14.70
C ARG A 443 0.71 23.26 -13.52
N CYS A 444 1.22 22.03 -13.72
CA CYS A 444 1.29 21.04 -12.65
C CYS A 444 2.15 21.51 -11.47
N VAL A 445 3.28 22.17 -11.73
CA VAL A 445 4.18 22.68 -10.69
C VAL A 445 3.49 23.70 -9.77
N ASP A 446 2.70 24.62 -10.34
CA ASP A 446 1.95 25.61 -9.56
C ASP A 446 0.86 24.94 -8.74
N ASN A 447 0.15 23.98 -9.35
CA ASN A 447 -0.89 23.22 -8.67
C ASN A 447 -0.34 22.34 -7.53
N ARG A 448 0.86 21.78 -7.64
CA ARG A 448 1.49 21.06 -6.53
C ARG A 448 1.75 21.98 -5.34
N THR A 449 2.26 23.19 -5.60
CA THR A 449 2.48 24.21 -4.54
C THR A 449 1.17 24.60 -3.88
N ILE A 450 0.12 24.89 -4.68
CA ILE A 450 -1.22 25.22 -4.19
C ILE A 450 -1.81 24.07 -3.36
N ASN A 451 -1.69 22.83 -3.84
CA ASN A 451 -2.18 21.63 -3.15
C ASN A 451 -1.51 21.45 -1.79
N TRP A 452 -0.19 21.64 -1.75
CA TRP A 452 0.56 21.60 -0.49
C TRP A 452 0.07 22.66 0.49
N ILE A 453 -0.12 23.91 0.04
CA ILE A 453 -0.63 25.01 0.86
C ILE A 453 -2.04 24.68 1.40
N ILE A 454 -2.96 24.19 0.56
CA ILE A 454 -4.31 23.80 0.98
C ILE A 454 -4.27 22.75 2.10
N THR A 455 -3.44 21.72 1.93
CA THR A 455 -3.31 20.67 2.94
C THR A 455 -2.68 21.19 4.24
N ALA A 456 -1.69 22.07 4.13
CA ALA A 456 -1.05 22.71 5.28
C ALA A 456 -2.03 23.63 6.04
N LEU A 457 -2.83 24.39 5.33
CA LEU A 457 -3.86 25.25 5.91
C LEU A 457 -4.92 24.43 6.65
N ASP A 458 -5.41 23.34 6.07
CA ASP A 458 -6.37 22.44 6.73
C ASP A 458 -5.79 21.92 8.06
N TYR A 459 -4.53 21.49 8.06
CA TYR A 459 -3.86 21.03 9.28
C TYR A 459 -3.74 22.13 10.34
N VAL A 460 -3.35 23.33 9.96
CA VAL A 460 -3.21 24.46 10.90
C VAL A 460 -4.56 24.93 11.40
N CYS A 461 -5.53 25.15 10.53
CA CYS A 461 -6.85 25.64 10.91
C CYS A 461 -7.55 24.69 11.89
N LYS A 462 -7.39 23.37 11.74
CA LYS A 462 -7.93 22.37 12.68
C LYS A 462 -7.43 22.54 14.12
N GLN A 463 -6.26 23.11 14.35
CA GLN A 463 -5.75 23.37 15.69
C GLN A 463 -6.47 24.50 16.41
N PHE A 464 -7.16 25.36 15.65
CA PHE A 464 -7.91 26.51 16.17
C PHE A 464 -9.41 26.22 16.31
N TYR A 465 -9.91 25.09 15.82
CA TYR A 465 -11.31 24.72 15.96
C TYR A 465 -11.70 24.64 17.44
N HIS A 466 -12.90 25.12 17.76
CA HIS A 466 -13.47 25.19 19.11
C HIS A 466 -12.73 26.10 20.11
N GLN A 467 -11.73 26.86 19.69
CA GLN A 467 -11.11 27.89 20.52
C GLN A 467 -12.03 29.14 20.57
N ARG A 468 -11.90 29.92 21.63
CA ARG A 468 -12.64 31.19 21.75
C ARG A 468 -12.11 32.20 20.73
N ARG A 469 -13.01 32.87 20.01
CA ARG A 469 -12.65 33.88 19.01
C ARG A 469 -12.22 35.19 19.70
N THR A 470 -11.02 35.23 20.22
CA THR A 470 -10.40 36.45 20.79
C THR A 470 -9.39 37.04 19.83
N PRO A 471 -9.06 38.35 19.93
CA PRO A 471 -8.04 38.97 19.09
C PRO A 471 -6.68 38.23 19.14
N GLU A 472 -6.31 37.67 20.30
CA GLU A 472 -5.08 36.93 20.50
C GLU A 472 -5.08 35.63 19.69
N VAL A 473 -6.22 34.91 19.67
CA VAL A 473 -6.40 33.66 18.91
C VAL A 473 -6.37 33.96 17.41
N LEU A 474 -7.00 35.02 16.95
CA LEU A 474 -6.96 35.43 15.54
C LEU A 474 -5.55 35.81 15.10
N THR A 475 -4.80 36.52 15.96
CA THR A 475 -3.39 36.85 15.72
C THR A 475 -2.52 35.60 15.68
N ALA A 476 -2.75 34.64 16.57
CA ALA A 476 -2.04 33.36 16.58
C ALA A 476 -2.34 32.52 15.33
N LEU A 477 -3.59 32.48 14.87
CA LEU A 477 -3.96 31.82 13.62
C LEU A 477 -3.24 32.45 12.43
N LYS A 478 -3.26 33.79 12.33
CA LYS A 478 -2.53 34.51 11.27
C LYS A 478 -1.03 34.19 11.29
N ALA A 479 -0.39 34.28 12.44
CA ALA A 479 1.04 34.00 12.59
C ALA A 479 1.39 32.53 12.23
N SER A 480 0.48 31.58 12.53
CA SER A 480 0.68 30.19 12.17
C SER A 480 0.58 29.97 10.65
N ILE A 481 -0.32 30.66 9.96
CA ILE A 481 -0.44 30.62 8.50
C ILE A 481 0.78 31.28 7.85
N GLU A 482 1.15 32.48 8.32
CA GLU A 482 2.33 33.20 7.84
C GLU A 482 3.61 32.37 7.99
N GLY A 483 3.79 31.69 9.14
CA GLY A 483 4.94 30.83 9.37
C GLY A 483 5.11 29.69 8.36
N ILE A 484 4.00 29.11 7.89
CA ILE A 484 4.03 28.10 6.81
C ILE A 484 4.44 28.72 5.48
N LEU A 485 3.90 29.88 5.16
CA LEU A 485 4.14 30.54 3.89
C LEU A 485 5.54 31.13 3.82
N ASP A 486 6.07 31.67 4.94
CA ASP A 486 7.45 32.13 5.05
C ASP A 486 8.44 31.02 4.76
N GLU A 487 8.17 29.79 5.24
CA GLU A 487 8.99 28.63 4.90
C GLU A 487 9.00 28.38 3.39
N GLN A 488 7.84 28.49 2.72
CA GLN A 488 7.76 28.28 1.26
C GLN A 488 8.43 29.42 0.47
N VAL A 489 8.44 30.62 0.98
CA VAL A 489 9.22 31.75 0.40
C VAL A 489 10.72 31.51 0.54
N ILE A 490 11.17 31.06 1.71
CA ILE A 490 12.60 30.73 1.95
C ILE A 490 13.06 29.59 1.05
N LEU A 491 12.21 28.57 0.85
CA LEU A 491 12.49 27.43 -0.04
C LEU A 491 12.41 27.79 -1.54
N GLY A 492 11.92 28.98 -1.88
CA GLY A 492 11.78 29.42 -3.26
C GLY A 492 10.62 28.76 -4.02
N ASN A 493 9.58 28.31 -3.34
CA ASN A 493 8.36 27.77 -3.95
C ASN A 493 7.29 28.84 -4.16
N VAL A 494 7.30 29.87 -3.32
CA VAL A 494 6.41 31.03 -3.35
C VAL A 494 7.26 32.30 -3.46
N GLU A 495 6.87 33.23 -4.33
CA GLU A 495 7.57 34.52 -4.45
C GLU A 495 7.17 35.47 -3.33
N ARG A 496 5.87 35.59 -3.10
CA ARG A 496 5.27 36.42 -2.03
C ARG A 496 3.84 35.99 -1.74
N TYR A 497 3.34 36.40 -0.58
CA TYR A 497 1.98 36.16 -0.17
C TYR A 497 1.39 37.33 0.60
N HIS A 498 0.07 37.34 0.77
CA HIS A 498 -0.66 38.22 1.66
C HIS A 498 -1.70 37.41 2.43
N VAL A 499 -1.77 37.60 3.75
CA VAL A 499 -2.72 36.91 4.64
C VAL A 499 -3.50 37.94 5.44
N GLU A 500 -4.83 37.82 5.40
CA GLU A 500 -5.72 38.58 6.27
C GLU A 500 -6.66 37.62 6.99
N VAL A 501 -6.77 37.79 8.32
CA VAL A 501 -7.62 36.96 9.18
C VAL A 501 -8.63 37.88 9.85
N MET A 502 -9.92 37.69 9.51
CA MET A 502 -10.98 38.58 9.94
C MET A 502 -12.09 37.78 10.63
N PRO A 503 -12.69 38.34 11.72
CA PRO A 503 -13.91 37.78 12.27
C PRO A 503 -15.04 37.98 11.27
N ASN A 504 -15.85 36.95 11.00
CA ASN A 504 -17.04 37.13 10.18
C ASN A 504 -18.06 38.02 10.93
N GLU A 505 -18.62 38.98 10.21
CA GLU A 505 -19.56 39.97 10.80
C GLU A 505 -20.95 39.39 11.07
N ILE A 506 -21.35 38.36 10.31
CA ILE A 506 -22.69 37.77 10.37
C ILE A 506 -22.69 36.55 11.29
N ASP A 507 -21.69 35.67 11.16
CA ASP A 507 -21.57 34.44 11.94
C ASP A 507 -20.48 34.58 13.00
N VAL A 508 -20.90 34.67 14.27
CA VAL A 508 -19.97 34.79 15.42
C VAL A 508 -19.04 33.57 15.61
N ASN A 509 -19.35 32.42 15.03
CA ASN A 509 -18.57 31.20 15.12
C ASN A 509 -17.63 30.99 13.92
N ARG A 510 -17.64 31.91 12.96
CA ARG A 510 -16.86 31.87 11.74
C ARG A 510 -15.73 32.90 11.77
N VAL A 511 -14.60 32.49 11.24
CA VAL A 511 -13.41 33.33 10.92
C VAL A 511 -13.14 33.19 9.45
N ASP A 512 -13.03 34.34 8.75
CA ASP A 512 -12.65 34.36 7.34
C ASP A 512 -11.15 34.63 7.21
N VAL A 513 -10.51 33.85 6.37
CA VAL A 513 -9.08 34.00 6.02
C VAL A 513 -9.00 34.30 4.54
N GLU A 514 -8.48 35.47 4.20
CA GLU A 514 -8.13 35.81 2.83
C GLU A 514 -6.64 35.55 2.63
N LEU A 515 -6.32 34.73 1.63
CA LEU A 515 -4.97 34.36 1.28
C LEU A 515 -4.72 34.59 -0.22
N LEU A 516 -3.75 35.44 -0.51
CA LEU A 516 -3.24 35.66 -1.86
C LEU A 516 -1.82 35.13 -1.93
N VAL A 517 -1.53 34.26 -2.88
CA VAL A 517 -0.21 33.65 -3.08
C VAL A 517 0.25 33.90 -4.51
N GLN A 518 1.47 34.35 -4.66
CA GLN A 518 2.14 34.43 -5.95
C GLN A 518 3.22 33.36 -6.02
N ASN A 519 3.01 32.37 -6.91
CA ASN A 519 4.02 31.35 -7.19
C ASN A 519 5.22 31.93 -7.94
N ILE A 520 6.37 31.29 -7.83
CA ILE A 520 7.55 31.67 -8.62
C ILE A 520 7.31 31.30 -10.09
N GLY A 521 7.52 32.28 -10.98
CA GLY A 521 7.39 32.07 -12.40
C GLY A 521 8.53 31.24 -12.99
N HIS A 522 8.21 30.36 -13.96
CA HIS A 522 9.19 29.58 -14.72
C HIS A 522 9.46 30.23 -16.08
N ILE A 523 10.72 30.21 -16.51
CA ILE A 523 11.09 30.75 -17.83
C ILE A 523 10.68 29.73 -18.91
N GLU A 524 9.63 30.03 -19.65
CA GLU A 524 9.18 29.23 -20.79
C GLU A 524 9.55 29.82 -22.14
N ARG A 525 9.71 31.15 -22.21
CA ARG A 525 10.01 31.85 -23.44
C ARG A 525 11.11 32.87 -23.21
N VAL A 526 12.09 32.87 -24.10
CA VAL A 526 13.14 33.87 -24.15
C VAL A 526 13.01 34.62 -25.46
N ARG A 527 12.76 35.93 -25.40
CA ARG A 527 12.79 36.80 -26.57
C ARG A 527 14.18 37.41 -26.68
N VAL A 528 14.89 37.08 -27.73
CA VAL A 528 16.17 37.71 -28.07
C VAL A 528 15.94 38.67 -29.24
N VAL A 529 16.30 39.92 -29.05
CA VAL A 529 16.34 40.91 -30.11
C VAL A 529 17.79 41.05 -30.59
N PHE A 530 18.05 40.58 -31.79
CA PHE A 530 19.39 40.64 -32.35
C PHE A 530 19.46 41.82 -33.35
N GLY A 531 20.27 42.79 -33.05
CA GLY A 531 20.56 43.92 -33.90
C GLY A 531 21.90 43.74 -34.62
N VAL A 532 21.93 43.85 -35.94
CA VAL A 532 23.17 43.92 -36.71
C VAL A 532 23.43 45.37 -37.08
N GLY A 533 24.51 45.93 -36.60
CA GLY A 533 24.90 47.29 -36.89
C GLY A 533 26.33 47.56 -36.47
N VAL A 534 26.86 48.71 -36.88
CA VAL A 534 28.21 49.16 -36.42
C VAL A 534 28.09 49.66 -34.99
N LEU A 535 28.81 49.02 -34.07
CA LEU A 535 28.88 49.50 -32.69
C LEU A 535 29.56 50.89 -32.66
N PRO A 536 29.05 51.87 -31.88
CA PRO A 536 29.75 53.11 -31.64
C PRO A 536 31.14 52.78 -31.11
N LYS A 537 32.17 53.47 -31.65
CA LYS A 537 33.52 53.41 -31.06
C LYS A 537 33.43 54.08 -29.71
N GLU A 538 33.86 53.36 -28.66
CA GLU A 538 34.09 53.97 -27.35
C GLU A 538 35.12 55.07 -27.41
#